data_35425e52fd5a088a0b2323afcbc7a6e6
#
_entry.id   35425e52fd5a088a0b2323afcbc7a6e6
#
_cell.length_a   1.000
_cell.length_b   1.000
_cell.length_c   1.000
_cell.angle_alpha   90.00
_cell.angle_beta   90.00
_cell.angle_gamma   90.00
#
_symmetry.space_group_name_H-M   'P 1'
#
loop_
_entity.id
_entity.type
_entity.pdbx_description
1 polymer ?
#
loop_
_entity_poly.entity_id
_entity_poly.type
_entity_poly.pdbx_seq_one_letter_code
_entity_poly.pdbx_strand_id
1 'polypeptide(L)'
;MDSVTPSLNVKLEDQEATRVVQTWELKKVYRTGFWLNQKVESLKGCTLTVYEGETFGLLGPNGAGKTTLLKILLGIVRASSGRAVLLGKPIGDRAVKQRLGYLPENPYLYNYLTAWEFLQFIAGLFQISPSVQKQRIPQLIDLVGIDRKTAKKKQLRQYSKGMLQRIGMAQALINDPELVFLDEPMSGLDPIGRYQIRQIILSLKEQGKTIFFNSHVLGDVEQICDRVAILAQGEIISSGSLDELLGSENTYQVVGRGGNPETLKQWINHLDFAENRWFGQLDCQQNPQELLTALEEMNGEILELKLARVSLEEFFLQQLRKKGIETSK
;
A
#
# COMPACT_ATOMS: atom_id res chain seq x y z
N MET A 1 -20.36 -55.04 12.78
CA MET A 1 -19.26 -54.30 13.43
C MET A 1 -18.98 -53.07 12.61
N ASP A 2 -19.73 -52.04 12.93
CA ASP A 2 -19.73 -50.77 12.15
C ASP A 2 -18.61 -49.90 12.68
N SER A 3 -17.70 -49.53 11.77
CA SER A 3 -16.65 -48.53 12.06
C SER A 3 -17.14 -47.15 11.68
N VAL A 4 -17.57 -46.38 12.66
CA VAL A 4 -17.94 -44.98 12.54
C VAL A 4 -16.67 -44.17 12.47
N THR A 5 -16.44 -43.50 11.34
CA THR A 5 -15.41 -42.47 11.19
C THR A 5 -15.99 -41.14 11.71
N PRO A 6 -15.34 -40.44 12.64
CA PRO A 6 -15.82 -39.13 13.07
C PRO A 6 -15.37 -38.07 12.02
N SER A 7 -16.36 -37.44 11.40
CA SER A 7 -16.18 -36.23 10.61
C SER A 7 -15.74 -35.08 11.51
N LEU A 8 -14.49 -34.64 11.40
CA LEU A 8 -14.00 -33.40 11.98
C LEU A 8 -14.60 -32.20 11.23
N ASN A 9 -15.75 -31.74 11.64
CA ASN A 9 -16.23 -30.39 11.35
C ASN A 9 -15.47 -29.41 12.23
N VAL A 10 -14.32 -28.93 11.78
CA VAL A 10 -13.71 -27.74 12.34
C VAL A 10 -14.49 -26.54 11.78
N LYS A 11 -15.44 -26.03 12.54
CA LYS A 11 -15.94 -24.68 12.37
C LYS A 11 -14.76 -23.75 12.61
N LEU A 12 -14.22 -23.16 11.56
CA LEU A 12 -13.42 -21.93 11.64
C LEU A 12 -14.39 -20.87 12.18
N GLU A 13 -14.29 -20.56 13.47
CA GLU A 13 -14.88 -19.36 14.04
C GLU A 13 -14.27 -18.19 13.29
N ASP A 14 -15.10 -17.39 12.60
CA ASP A 14 -14.76 -16.09 12.05
C ASP A 14 -14.29 -15.22 13.23
N GLN A 15 -12.98 -15.16 13.46
CA GLN A 15 -12.40 -14.16 14.35
C GLN A 15 -12.67 -12.82 13.69
N GLU A 16 -13.60 -12.04 14.24
CA GLU A 16 -13.82 -10.65 13.78
C GLU A 16 -12.47 -9.93 13.79
N ALA A 17 -11.95 -9.63 12.60
CA ALA A 17 -10.65 -8.99 12.44
C ALA A 17 -10.60 -7.68 13.23
N THR A 18 -9.61 -7.53 14.12
CA THR A 18 -9.45 -6.37 15.00
C THR A 18 -9.28 -5.09 14.17
N ARG A 19 -10.11 -4.09 14.44
CA ARG A 19 -10.09 -2.80 13.72
C ARG A 19 -9.14 -1.84 14.42
N VAL A 20 -8.07 -1.44 13.74
CA VAL A 20 -7.05 -0.54 14.29
C VAL A 20 -7.21 0.92 13.85
N VAL A 21 -7.80 1.17 12.69
CA VAL A 21 -8.20 2.52 12.25
C VAL A 21 -9.67 2.48 11.86
N GLN A 22 -10.46 3.37 12.41
CA GLN A 22 -11.84 3.57 12.00
C GLN A 22 -12.15 5.05 11.89
N THR A 23 -12.77 5.45 10.81
CA THR A 23 -13.26 6.82 10.61
C THR A 23 -14.74 6.79 10.24
N TRP A 24 -15.47 7.79 10.69
CA TRP A 24 -16.88 7.98 10.37
C TRP A 24 -17.12 9.41 9.97
N GLU A 25 -17.52 9.62 8.74
CA GLU A 25 -17.91 10.91 8.17
C GLU A 25 -16.90 12.04 8.48
N LEU A 26 -15.59 11.73 8.38
CA LEU A 26 -14.56 12.72 8.64
C LEU A 26 -14.61 13.83 7.60
N LYS A 27 -14.79 15.07 8.06
CA LYS A 27 -14.78 16.28 7.23
C LYS A 27 -13.67 17.22 7.65
N LYS A 28 -13.09 17.89 6.68
CA LYS A 28 -12.12 18.96 6.92
C LYS A 28 -12.34 20.11 5.96
N VAL A 29 -12.64 21.27 6.54
CA VAL A 29 -12.73 22.54 5.83
C VAL A 29 -11.60 23.45 6.33
N TYR A 30 -10.77 23.89 5.42
CA TYR A 30 -9.80 24.94 5.66
C TYR A 30 -10.41 26.29 5.31
N ARG A 31 -10.08 27.32 6.09
CA ARG A 31 -10.39 28.70 5.76
C ARG A 31 -9.10 29.35 5.25
N THR A 32 -9.15 29.89 4.05
CA THR A 32 -8.02 30.51 3.36
C THR A 32 -8.39 31.91 2.88
N GLY A 33 -7.43 32.63 2.28
CA GLY A 33 -7.61 34.01 1.87
C GLY A 33 -7.26 35.00 2.99
N PHE A 34 -7.00 36.25 2.60
CA PHE A 34 -6.52 37.30 3.53
C PHE A 34 -7.48 37.54 4.72
N TRP A 35 -8.79 37.39 4.49
CA TRP A 35 -9.83 37.52 5.53
C TRP A 35 -10.44 36.17 5.95
N LEU A 36 -9.78 35.03 5.66
CA LEU A 36 -10.30 33.68 5.93
C LEU A 36 -11.71 33.43 5.35
N ASN A 37 -12.05 34.14 4.28
CA ASN A 37 -13.38 34.12 3.63
C ASN A 37 -13.53 33.00 2.59
N GLN A 38 -12.44 32.41 2.15
CA GLN A 38 -12.48 31.27 1.22
C GLN A 38 -12.52 29.97 2.02
N LYS A 39 -13.43 29.08 1.69
CA LYS A 39 -13.56 27.74 2.27
C LYS A 39 -13.05 26.73 1.27
N VAL A 40 -12.07 25.92 1.67
CA VAL A 40 -11.58 24.79 0.90
C VAL A 40 -11.93 23.53 1.66
N GLU A 41 -12.87 22.75 1.10
CA GLU A 41 -13.31 21.49 1.68
C GLU A 41 -12.36 20.37 1.22
N SER A 42 -11.44 19.99 2.09
CA SER A 42 -10.40 18.99 1.80
C SER A 42 -10.89 17.57 2.03
N LEU A 43 -11.81 17.35 2.97
CA LEU A 43 -12.49 16.07 3.21
C LEU A 43 -13.98 16.31 3.37
N LYS A 44 -14.81 15.48 2.73
CA LYS A 44 -16.27 15.66 2.63
C LYS A 44 -17.10 14.56 3.31
N GLY A 45 -16.49 13.73 4.16
CA GLY A 45 -17.18 12.64 4.85
C GLY A 45 -16.46 11.30 4.63
N CYS A 46 -15.17 11.23 4.93
CA CYS A 46 -14.38 10.01 4.73
C CYS A 46 -14.71 8.98 5.82
N THR A 47 -15.21 7.83 5.39
CA THR A 47 -15.43 6.65 6.23
C THR A 47 -14.56 5.51 5.72
N LEU A 48 -13.67 4.98 6.57
CA LEU A 48 -12.80 3.85 6.24
C LEU A 48 -12.48 3.01 7.49
N THR A 49 -12.07 1.79 7.25
CA THR A 49 -11.63 0.86 8.30
C THR A 49 -10.33 0.19 7.85
N VAL A 50 -9.36 0.10 8.79
CA VAL A 50 -8.12 -0.67 8.63
C VAL A 50 -8.06 -1.72 9.73
N TYR A 51 -7.65 -2.93 9.35
CA TYR A 51 -7.57 -4.07 10.26
C TYR A 51 -6.14 -4.30 10.76
N GLU A 52 -6.03 -5.01 11.87
CA GLU A 52 -4.72 -5.36 12.45
C GLU A 52 -3.93 -6.27 11.51
N GLY A 53 -2.62 -6.00 11.38
CA GLY A 53 -1.70 -6.80 10.57
C GLY A 53 -1.80 -6.57 9.06
N GLU A 54 -2.78 -5.78 8.56
CA GLU A 54 -2.86 -5.49 7.12
C GLU A 54 -1.96 -4.32 6.69
N THR A 55 -1.54 -4.34 5.45
CA THR A 55 -1.01 -3.17 4.76
C THR A 55 -2.12 -2.52 3.94
N PHE A 56 -2.58 -1.37 4.40
CA PHE A 56 -3.67 -0.63 3.78
C PHE A 56 -3.15 0.54 2.95
N GLY A 57 -3.52 0.58 1.66
CA GLY A 57 -3.14 1.63 0.72
C GLY A 57 -4.18 2.74 0.60
N LEU A 58 -3.79 4.00 0.79
CA LEU A 58 -4.63 5.15 0.46
C LEU A 58 -4.16 5.77 -0.85
N LEU A 59 -4.98 5.66 -1.89
CA LEU A 59 -4.71 6.12 -3.23
C LEU A 59 -5.50 7.38 -3.55
N GLY A 60 -5.04 8.14 -4.53
CA GLY A 60 -5.78 9.29 -5.05
C GLY A 60 -4.87 10.29 -5.76
N PRO A 61 -5.44 11.14 -6.62
CA PRO A 61 -4.68 12.19 -7.29
C PRO A 61 -4.14 13.23 -6.29
N ASN A 62 -3.25 14.09 -6.78
CA ASN A 62 -2.77 15.22 -6.00
C ASN A 62 -3.93 16.14 -5.64
N GLY A 63 -3.97 16.62 -4.40
CA GLY A 63 -5.06 17.44 -3.88
C GLY A 63 -6.33 16.67 -3.47
N ALA A 64 -6.37 15.34 -3.60
CA ALA A 64 -7.54 14.54 -3.21
C ALA A 64 -7.87 14.60 -1.70
N GLY A 65 -6.92 14.99 -0.84
CA GLY A 65 -7.10 15.06 0.61
C GLY A 65 -6.32 13.99 1.41
N LYS A 66 -5.49 13.16 0.75
CA LYS A 66 -4.74 12.06 1.38
C LYS A 66 -3.91 12.52 2.60
N THR A 67 -3.02 13.48 2.40
CA THR A 67 -2.19 14.04 3.49
C THR A 67 -3.03 14.73 4.58
N THR A 68 -4.20 15.30 4.23
CA THR A 68 -5.13 15.87 5.22
C THR A 68 -5.73 14.79 6.10
N LEU A 69 -6.21 13.69 5.51
CA LEU A 69 -6.74 12.53 6.24
C LEU A 69 -5.67 11.97 7.18
N LEU A 70 -4.46 11.73 6.67
CA LEU A 70 -3.34 11.22 7.44
C LEU A 70 -2.98 12.15 8.61
N LYS A 71 -2.89 13.46 8.40
CA LYS A 71 -2.61 14.45 9.47
C LYS A 71 -3.71 14.48 10.52
N ILE A 72 -4.98 14.24 10.16
CA ILE A 72 -6.07 14.13 11.13
C ILE A 72 -5.90 12.86 11.96
N LEU A 73 -5.63 11.71 11.34
CA LEU A 73 -5.42 10.45 12.04
C LEU A 73 -4.25 10.55 13.03
N LEU A 74 -3.16 11.19 12.65
CA LEU A 74 -2.01 11.46 13.53
C LEU A 74 -2.30 12.48 14.63
N GLY A 75 -3.48 13.14 14.61
CA GLY A 75 -3.82 14.20 15.56
C GLY A 75 -2.99 15.48 15.40
N ILE A 76 -2.39 15.71 14.22
CA ILE A 76 -1.67 16.92 13.84
C ILE A 76 -2.66 18.03 13.45
N VAL A 77 -3.72 17.65 12.75
CA VAL A 77 -4.78 18.56 12.30
C VAL A 77 -6.12 18.09 12.88
N ARG A 78 -6.90 19.02 13.43
CA ARG A 78 -8.24 18.73 13.95
C ARG A 78 -9.25 18.61 12.80
N ALA A 79 -10.08 17.58 12.82
CA ALA A 79 -11.22 17.45 11.91
C ALA A 79 -12.24 18.59 12.14
N SER A 80 -12.97 18.98 11.11
CA SER A 80 -14.08 19.94 11.22
C SER A 80 -15.35 19.28 11.76
N SER A 81 -15.59 18.02 11.38
CA SER A 81 -16.66 17.16 11.91
C SER A 81 -16.33 15.69 11.66
N GLY A 82 -17.20 14.79 12.16
CA GLY A 82 -16.94 13.36 12.12
C GLY A 82 -16.08 12.89 13.29
N ARG A 83 -15.77 11.60 13.32
CA ARG A 83 -14.97 10.99 14.38
C ARG A 83 -13.98 9.97 13.81
N ALA A 84 -12.90 9.72 14.55
CA ALA A 84 -11.97 8.63 14.25
C ALA A 84 -11.43 8.01 15.53
N VAL A 85 -11.12 6.72 15.42
CA VAL A 85 -10.56 5.89 16.48
C VAL A 85 -9.32 5.21 15.94
N LEU A 86 -8.23 5.22 16.70
CA LEU A 86 -6.99 4.49 16.44
C LEU A 86 -6.69 3.57 17.61
N LEU A 87 -6.42 2.31 17.33
CA LEU A 87 -6.08 1.29 18.34
C LEU A 87 -7.09 1.29 19.52
N GLY A 88 -8.39 1.41 19.20
CA GLY A 88 -9.49 1.42 20.16
C GLY A 88 -9.71 2.73 20.93
N LYS A 89 -8.94 3.81 20.64
CA LYS A 89 -9.07 5.10 21.34
C LYS A 89 -9.29 6.27 20.38
N PRO A 90 -9.93 7.35 20.82
CA PRO A 90 -10.09 8.55 20.00
C PRO A 90 -8.76 9.12 19.53
N ILE A 91 -8.75 9.70 18.30
CA ILE A 91 -7.58 10.40 17.77
C ILE A 91 -7.11 11.51 18.73
N GLY A 92 -5.78 11.65 18.83
CA GLY A 92 -5.16 12.64 19.73
C GLY A 92 -4.86 12.12 21.15
N ASP A 93 -5.32 10.93 21.51
CA ASP A 93 -4.93 10.28 22.77
C ASP A 93 -3.40 10.11 22.85
N ARG A 94 -2.83 10.47 23.99
CA ARG A 94 -1.37 10.42 24.19
C ARG A 94 -0.81 9.02 24.21
N ALA A 95 -1.53 8.06 24.77
CA ALA A 95 -1.09 6.67 24.86
C ALA A 95 -1.08 6.02 23.47
N VAL A 96 -2.02 6.39 22.59
CA VAL A 96 -2.01 5.94 21.19
C VAL A 96 -0.78 6.45 20.46
N LYS A 97 -0.38 7.71 20.65
CA LYS A 97 0.79 8.27 19.95
C LYS A 97 2.09 7.52 20.23
N GLN A 98 2.23 6.92 21.42
CA GLN A 98 3.39 6.08 21.74
C GLN A 98 3.42 4.75 20.98
N ARG A 99 2.28 4.32 20.44
CA ARG A 99 2.11 3.08 19.67
C ARG A 99 2.06 3.31 18.16
N LEU A 100 2.25 4.57 17.72
CA LEU A 100 2.26 4.95 16.31
C LEU A 100 3.70 5.19 15.82
N GLY A 101 3.96 4.79 14.58
CA GLY A 101 5.11 5.22 13.79
C GLY A 101 4.65 6.14 12.66
N TYR A 102 5.46 7.12 12.31
CA TYR A 102 5.14 8.01 11.19
C TYR A 102 6.38 8.39 10.39
N LEU A 103 6.33 8.09 9.10
CA LEU A 103 7.29 8.57 8.11
C LEU A 103 6.59 9.59 7.21
N PRO A 104 6.90 10.88 7.28
CA PRO A 104 6.42 11.88 6.34
C PRO A 104 7.12 11.75 4.98
N GLU A 105 6.52 12.30 3.91
CA GLU A 105 7.10 12.34 2.57
C GLU A 105 8.54 12.90 2.56
N ASN A 106 8.75 13.98 3.32
CA ASN A 106 10.07 14.59 3.52
C ASN A 106 10.40 14.56 5.01
N PRO A 107 11.19 13.58 5.48
CA PRO A 107 11.53 13.48 6.90
C PRO A 107 12.43 14.63 7.32
N TYR A 108 12.05 15.29 8.41
CA TYR A 108 12.86 16.34 9.05
C TYR A 108 13.91 15.71 9.94
N LEU A 109 15.14 15.66 9.46
CA LEU A 109 16.27 15.07 10.16
C LEU A 109 17.26 16.18 10.59
N TYR A 110 17.89 16.01 11.74
CA TYR A 110 18.92 16.93 12.20
C TYR A 110 20.24 16.70 11.45
N ASN A 111 20.47 17.47 10.40
CA ASN A 111 21.54 17.28 9.41
C ASN A 111 22.95 17.22 9.98
N TYR A 112 23.20 17.76 11.16
CA TYR A 112 24.52 17.78 11.83
C TYR A 112 24.78 16.56 12.70
N LEU A 113 23.76 15.77 13.00
CA LEU A 113 23.91 14.50 13.70
C LEU A 113 24.28 13.38 12.76
N THR A 114 24.94 12.37 13.30
CA THR A 114 25.03 11.05 12.67
C THR A 114 23.68 10.33 12.78
N ALA A 115 23.44 9.30 11.97
CA ALA A 115 22.21 8.50 12.07
C ALA A 115 22.06 7.85 13.46
N TRP A 116 23.18 7.43 14.04
CA TRP A 116 23.21 6.85 15.38
C TRP A 116 22.76 7.84 16.45
N GLU A 117 23.37 9.03 16.49
CA GLU A 117 23.03 10.10 17.44
C GLU A 117 21.58 10.56 17.26
N PHE A 118 21.14 10.67 16.02
CA PHE A 118 19.76 11.03 15.70
C PHE A 118 18.76 10.00 16.26
N LEU A 119 18.99 8.69 16.05
CA LEU A 119 18.12 7.66 16.59
C LEU A 119 18.18 7.60 18.12
N GLN A 120 19.33 7.84 18.74
CA GLN A 120 19.44 7.97 20.20
C GLN A 120 18.61 9.15 20.73
N PHE A 121 18.66 10.31 20.06
CA PHE A 121 17.87 11.46 20.40
C PHE A 121 16.35 11.17 20.33
N ILE A 122 15.90 10.56 19.23
CA ILE A 122 14.48 10.18 19.08
C ILE A 122 14.06 9.14 20.12
N ALA A 123 14.88 8.11 20.37
CA ALA A 123 14.62 7.14 21.42
C ALA A 123 14.50 7.78 22.81
N GLY A 124 15.30 8.82 23.07
CA GLY A 124 15.20 9.63 24.31
C GLY A 124 13.86 10.35 24.43
N LEU A 125 13.32 10.90 23.33
CA LEU A 125 12.00 11.54 23.34
C LEU A 125 10.86 10.54 23.66
N PHE A 126 11.00 9.28 23.23
CA PHE A 126 10.09 8.20 23.60
C PHE A 126 10.38 7.60 24.98
N GLN A 127 11.38 8.12 25.74
CA GLN A 127 11.79 7.64 27.06
C GLN A 127 12.24 6.15 27.04
N ILE A 128 12.77 5.71 25.91
CA ILE A 128 13.33 4.35 25.75
C ILE A 128 14.63 4.27 26.57
N SER A 129 14.74 3.27 27.45
CA SER A 129 15.91 3.13 28.32
C SER A 129 17.22 2.90 27.52
N PRO A 130 18.37 3.35 28.02
CA PRO A 130 19.67 3.17 27.34
C PRO A 130 20.01 1.69 27.06
N SER A 131 19.56 0.77 27.90
CA SER A 131 19.74 -0.68 27.70
C SER A 131 18.98 -1.18 26.46
N VAL A 132 17.72 -0.74 26.29
CA VAL A 132 16.90 -1.07 25.11
C VAL A 132 17.45 -0.39 23.86
N GLN A 133 17.89 0.89 23.96
CA GLN A 133 18.48 1.61 22.83
C GLN A 133 19.71 0.89 22.25
N LYS A 134 20.58 0.31 23.13
CA LYS A 134 21.78 -0.45 22.72
C LYS A 134 21.45 -1.65 21.83
N GLN A 135 20.27 -2.22 21.96
CA GLN A 135 19.80 -3.35 21.15
C GLN A 135 18.98 -2.88 19.94
N ARG A 136 18.05 -1.95 20.15
CA ARG A 136 17.09 -1.51 19.14
C ARG A 136 17.72 -0.70 18.00
N ILE A 137 18.64 0.22 18.32
CA ILE A 137 19.27 1.08 17.29
C ILE A 137 20.06 0.27 16.27
N PRO A 138 20.98 -0.66 16.67
CA PRO A 138 21.63 -1.52 15.70
C PRO A 138 20.68 -2.34 14.83
N GLN A 139 19.63 -2.91 15.43
CA GLN A 139 18.63 -3.67 14.69
C GLN A 139 17.93 -2.83 13.61
N LEU A 140 17.55 -1.58 13.94
CA LEU A 140 16.92 -0.67 12.98
C LEU A 140 17.89 -0.22 11.88
N ILE A 141 19.14 0.05 12.22
CA ILE A 141 20.18 0.40 11.23
C ILE A 141 20.39 -0.74 10.23
N ASP A 142 20.42 -1.99 10.72
CA ASP A 142 20.54 -3.18 9.87
C ASP A 142 19.27 -3.38 9.02
N LEU A 143 18.07 -3.25 9.62
CA LEU A 143 16.79 -3.36 8.94
C LEU A 143 16.68 -2.39 7.75
N VAL A 144 17.13 -1.15 7.95
CA VAL A 144 17.08 -0.15 6.89
C VAL A 144 18.30 -0.19 5.96
N GLY A 145 19.19 -1.18 6.11
CA GLY A 145 20.31 -1.42 5.22
C GLY A 145 21.34 -0.27 5.19
N ILE A 146 21.58 0.37 6.33
CA ILE A 146 22.64 1.35 6.48
C ILE A 146 23.83 0.70 7.18
N ASP A 147 25.03 0.83 6.59
CA ASP A 147 26.24 0.32 7.21
C ASP A 147 26.47 0.96 8.59
N ARG A 148 26.71 0.14 9.62
CA ARG A 148 26.85 0.58 11.02
C ARG A 148 28.00 1.57 11.22
N LYS A 149 29.09 1.44 10.47
CA LYS A 149 30.22 2.38 10.52
C LYS A 149 29.83 3.74 9.93
N THR A 150 29.11 3.72 8.82
CA THR A 150 28.52 4.92 8.19
C THR A 150 27.54 5.59 9.15
N ALA A 151 26.64 4.83 9.77
CA ALA A 151 25.65 5.34 10.73
C ALA A 151 26.28 6.04 11.94
N LYS A 152 27.46 5.63 12.38
CA LYS A 152 28.21 6.21 13.52
C LYS A 152 29.13 7.37 13.15
N LYS A 153 29.59 7.47 11.89
CA LYS A 153 30.65 8.41 11.52
C LYS A 153 30.22 9.54 10.59
N LYS A 154 29.28 9.25 9.65
CA LYS A 154 28.82 10.25 8.69
C LYS A 154 27.62 11.02 9.22
N GLN A 155 27.67 12.34 9.10
CA GLN A 155 26.53 13.20 9.39
C GLN A 155 25.43 13.04 8.33
N LEU A 156 24.17 13.21 8.73
CA LEU A 156 23.01 13.03 7.86
C LEU A 156 23.01 13.96 6.64
N ARG A 157 23.63 15.15 6.72
CA ARG A 157 23.82 16.03 5.55
C ARG A 157 24.66 15.41 4.41
N GLN A 158 25.39 14.33 4.68
CA GLN A 158 26.22 13.61 3.69
C GLN A 158 25.50 12.39 3.09
N TYR A 159 24.23 12.18 3.49
CA TYR A 159 23.44 11.06 3.02
C TYR A 159 22.71 11.40 1.73
N SER A 160 22.53 10.41 0.86
CA SER A 160 21.64 10.51 -0.29
C SER A 160 20.18 10.62 0.16
N LYS A 161 19.28 11.10 -0.72
CA LYS A 161 17.85 11.15 -0.42
C LYS A 161 17.30 9.78 0.02
N GLY A 162 17.67 8.69 -0.67
CA GLY A 162 17.27 7.33 -0.29
C GLY A 162 17.82 6.88 1.06
N MET A 163 19.04 7.27 1.43
CA MET A 163 19.56 7.01 2.77
C MET A 163 18.82 7.78 3.84
N LEU A 164 18.49 9.06 3.60
CA LEU A 164 17.70 9.87 4.54
C LEU A 164 16.29 9.29 4.73
N GLN A 165 15.65 8.83 3.65
CA GLN A 165 14.34 8.18 3.72
C GLN A 165 14.38 6.91 4.56
N ARG A 166 15.43 6.08 4.40
CA ARG A 166 15.64 4.88 5.21
C ARG A 166 15.90 5.19 6.68
N ILE A 167 16.63 6.25 7.00
CA ILE A 167 16.77 6.70 8.39
C ILE A 167 15.44 7.25 8.94
N GLY A 168 14.65 7.94 8.14
CA GLY A 168 13.28 8.33 8.50
C GLY A 168 12.39 7.12 8.82
N MET A 169 12.55 6.01 8.06
CA MET A 169 11.88 4.74 8.36
C MET A 169 12.35 4.18 9.72
N ALA A 170 13.66 4.14 9.98
CA ALA A 170 14.20 3.72 11.27
C ALA A 170 13.68 4.58 12.44
N GLN A 171 13.56 5.91 12.22
CA GLN A 171 12.93 6.82 13.17
C GLN A 171 11.48 6.43 13.45
N ALA A 172 10.69 6.18 12.40
CA ALA A 172 9.27 5.80 12.54
C ALA A 172 9.07 4.48 13.29
N LEU A 173 10.10 3.63 13.36
CA LEU A 173 10.06 2.32 13.98
C LEU A 173 10.73 2.26 15.36
N ILE A 174 11.29 3.37 15.85
CA ILE A 174 12.14 3.37 17.06
C ILE A 174 11.41 2.90 18.32
N ASN A 175 10.15 3.26 18.45
CA ASN A 175 9.26 2.95 19.58
C ASN A 175 8.52 1.61 19.44
N ASP A 176 8.88 0.78 18.46
CA ASP A 176 8.23 -0.50 18.14
C ASP A 176 6.70 -0.38 17.94
N PRO A 177 6.25 0.47 17.01
CA PRO A 177 4.85 0.81 16.84
C PRO A 177 4.01 -0.40 16.40
N GLU A 178 2.73 -0.38 16.76
CA GLU A 178 1.71 -1.33 16.29
C GLU A 178 1.11 -0.89 14.95
N LEU A 179 1.03 0.42 14.73
CA LEU A 179 0.51 1.02 13.49
C LEU A 179 1.53 2.02 12.94
N VAL A 180 1.93 1.82 11.69
CA VAL A 180 2.92 2.66 10.99
C VAL A 180 2.23 3.41 9.87
N PHE A 181 2.31 4.73 9.89
CA PHE A 181 1.86 5.60 8.80
C PHE A 181 3.04 5.96 7.90
N LEU A 182 2.91 5.71 6.60
CA LEU A 182 3.92 5.99 5.58
C LEU A 182 3.34 6.95 4.53
N ASP A 183 3.77 8.20 4.54
CA ASP A 183 3.32 9.22 3.59
C ASP A 183 4.31 9.32 2.42
N GLU A 184 3.95 8.79 1.25
CA GLU A 184 4.76 8.78 0.04
C GLU A 184 6.22 8.29 0.26
N PRO A 185 6.45 7.14 0.92
CA PRO A 185 7.78 6.73 1.37
C PRO A 185 8.79 6.50 0.25
N MET A 186 8.34 6.33 -0.99
CA MET A 186 9.18 6.06 -2.17
C MET A 186 9.27 7.26 -3.13
N SER A 187 8.68 8.42 -2.76
CA SER A 187 8.66 9.61 -3.61
C SER A 187 10.06 10.13 -3.92
N GLY A 188 10.34 10.31 -5.22
CA GLY A 188 11.60 10.86 -5.70
C GLY A 188 12.82 9.99 -5.43
N LEU A 189 12.65 8.70 -5.18
CA LEU A 189 13.73 7.72 -5.12
C LEU A 189 13.96 7.10 -6.50
N ASP A 190 15.21 6.70 -6.73
CA ASP A 190 15.59 5.86 -7.86
C ASP A 190 15.02 4.43 -7.73
N PRO A 191 15.05 3.60 -8.77
CA PRO A 191 14.51 2.24 -8.72
C PRO A 191 15.11 1.37 -7.60
N ILE A 192 16.40 1.53 -7.32
CA ILE A 192 17.10 0.78 -6.26
C ILE A 192 16.58 1.22 -4.88
N GLY A 193 16.46 2.53 -4.65
CA GLY A 193 15.92 3.09 -3.41
C GLY A 193 14.47 2.67 -3.17
N ARG A 194 13.63 2.66 -4.21
CA ARG A 194 12.24 2.15 -4.14
C ARG A 194 12.21 0.68 -3.74
N TYR A 195 13.02 -0.15 -4.39
CA TYR A 195 13.13 -1.57 -4.07
C TYR A 195 13.51 -1.78 -2.59
N GLN A 196 14.51 -1.04 -2.09
CA GLN A 196 14.95 -1.14 -0.70
C GLN A 196 13.84 -0.76 0.30
N ILE A 197 13.12 0.34 0.08
CA ILE A 197 11.99 0.74 0.94
C ILE A 197 10.88 -0.31 0.88
N ARG A 198 10.57 -0.86 -0.29
CA ARG A 198 9.58 -1.92 -0.46
C ARG A 198 9.94 -3.15 0.37
N GLN A 199 11.21 -3.60 0.32
CA GLN A 199 11.66 -4.75 1.12
C GLN A 199 11.51 -4.51 2.62
N ILE A 200 11.76 -3.28 3.09
CA ILE A 200 11.54 -2.92 4.49
C ILE A 200 10.04 -3.04 4.84
N ILE A 201 9.16 -2.49 4.00
CA ILE A 201 7.70 -2.55 4.23
C ILE A 201 7.21 -4.01 4.25
N LEU A 202 7.65 -4.84 3.31
CA LEU A 202 7.30 -6.27 3.27
C LEU A 202 7.80 -7.01 4.51
N SER A 203 9.02 -6.73 4.97
CA SER A 203 9.54 -7.32 6.21
C SER A 203 8.73 -6.89 7.45
N LEU A 204 8.22 -5.67 7.50
CA LEU A 204 7.32 -5.22 8.59
C LEU A 204 5.97 -5.92 8.54
N LYS A 205 5.43 -6.15 7.33
CA LYS A 205 4.20 -6.93 7.12
C LYS A 205 4.36 -8.36 7.61
N GLU A 206 5.47 -9.03 7.28
CA GLU A 206 5.81 -10.38 7.76
C GLU A 206 5.92 -10.44 9.29
N GLN A 207 6.31 -9.35 9.94
CA GLN A 207 6.33 -9.21 11.40
C GLN A 207 4.94 -8.92 12.01
N GLY A 208 3.88 -8.89 11.21
CA GLY A 208 2.51 -8.63 11.65
C GLY A 208 2.22 -7.16 11.99
N LYS A 209 3.04 -6.21 11.55
CA LYS A 209 2.79 -4.78 11.75
C LYS A 209 1.65 -4.30 10.87
N THR A 210 0.78 -3.45 11.41
CA THR A 210 -0.23 -2.77 10.61
C THR A 210 0.39 -1.55 9.95
N ILE A 211 0.20 -1.41 8.64
CA ILE A 211 0.80 -0.32 7.86
C ILE A 211 -0.29 0.45 7.12
N PHE A 212 -0.34 1.76 7.34
CA PHE A 212 -1.15 2.68 6.56
C PHE A 212 -0.25 3.39 5.54
N PHE A 213 -0.36 3.00 4.29
CA PHE A 213 0.52 3.40 3.21
C PHE A 213 -0.17 4.39 2.28
N ASN A 214 0.35 5.60 2.17
CA ASN A 214 -0.15 6.60 1.24
C ASN A 214 0.80 6.70 0.04
N SER A 215 0.30 6.50 -1.18
CA SER A 215 1.09 6.64 -2.40
C SER A 215 0.25 7.06 -3.60
N HIS A 216 0.91 7.68 -4.57
CA HIS A 216 0.36 7.94 -5.90
C HIS A 216 0.94 6.98 -6.97
N VAL A 217 1.87 6.11 -6.59
CA VAL A 217 2.50 5.11 -7.48
C VAL A 217 1.77 3.78 -7.34
N LEU A 218 0.84 3.52 -8.27
CA LEU A 218 -0.10 2.40 -8.20
C LEU A 218 0.60 1.03 -8.22
N GLY A 219 1.66 0.88 -9.03
CA GLY A 219 2.43 -0.36 -9.10
C GLY A 219 3.13 -0.74 -7.79
N ASP A 220 3.54 0.23 -6.98
CA ASP A 220 4.11 -0.06 -5.65
C ASP A 220 3.01 -0.52 -4.68
N VAL A 221 1.82 0.12 -4.74
CA VAL A 221 0.67 -0.23 -3.89
C VAL A 221 0.17 -1.64 -4.20
N GLU A 222 0.06 -1.99 -5.48
CA GLU A 222 -0.39 -3.32 -5.92
C GLU A 222 0.51 -4.46 -5.41
N GLN A 223 1.82 -4.18 -5.24
CA GLN A 223 2.78 -5.17 -4.74
C GLN A 223 2.85 -5.27 -3.20
N ILE A 224 2.39 -4.26 -2.48
CA ILE A 224 2.60 -4.14 -1.02
C ILE A 224 1.30 -4.31 -0.25
N CYS A 225 0.19 -3.73 -0.74
CA CYS A 225 -1.03 -3.60 0.02
C CYS A 225 -1.93 -4.83 -0.10
N ASP A 226 -2.65 -5.14 0.99
CA ASP A 226 -3.71 -6.15 1.03
C ASP A 226 -5.05 -5.54 0.61
N ARG A 227 -5.31 -4.33 1.12
CA ARG A 227 -6.52 -3.56 0.85
C ARG A 227 -6.17 -2.13 0.50
N VAL A 228 -7.05 -1.50 -0.28
CA VAL A 228 -6.87 -0.10 -0.70
C VAL A 228 -8.16 0.69 -0.55
N ALA A 229 -8.02 2.01 -0.44
CA ALA A 229 -9.10 2.97 -0.64
C ALA A 229 -8.66 4.04 -1.64
N ILE A 230 -9.56 4.41 -2.53
CA ILE A 230 -9.36 5.50 -3.49
C ILE A 230 -10.07 6.73 -2.96
N LEU A 231 -9.28 7.77 -2.66
CA LEU A 231 -9.75 9.09 -2.24
C LEU A 231 -9.71 10.05 -3.44
N ALA A 232 -10.84 10.66 -3.75
CA ALA A 232 -10.93 11.65 -4.82
C ALA A 232 -11.83 12.81 -4.39
N GLN A 233 -11.38 14.04 -4.62
CA GLN A 233 -12.10 15.27 -4.26
C GLN A 233 -12.64 15.30 -2.81
N GLY A 234 -11.88 14.70 -1.88
CA GLY A 234 -12.23 14.64 -0.46
C GLY A 234 -13.20 13.52 -0.06
N GLU A 235 -13.53 12.59 -0.96
CA GLU A 235 -14.45 11.47 -0.72
C GLU A 235 -13.77 10.13 -1.02
N ILE A 236 -14.07 9.09 -0.23
CA ILE A 236 -13.70 7.71 -0.57
C ILE A 236 -14.65 7.21 -1.65
N ILE A 237 -14.13 6.94 -2.85
CA ILE A 237 -14.95 6.52 -4.00
C ILE A 237 -14.95 5.00 -4.20
N SER A 238 -13.94 4.30 -3.66
CA SER A 238 -13.84 2.84 -3.67
C SER A 238 -12.96 2.38 -2.51
N SER A 239 -13.26 1.24 -1.90
CA SER A 239 -12.42 0.60 -0.88
C SER A 239 -12.72 -0.89 -0.82
N GLY A 240 -11.68 -1.73 -0.75
CA GLY A 240 -11.79 -3.19 -0.68
C GLY A 240 -10.41 -3.85 -0.71
N SER A 241 -10.36 -5.18 -0.67
CA SER A 241 -9.14 -5.92 -0.97
C SER A 241 -8.76 -5.77 -2.45
N LEU A 242 -7.49 -5.94 -2.77
CA LEU A 242 -7.06 -5.89 -4.18
C LEU A 242 -7.77 -6.97 -5.00
N ASP A 243 -8.02 -8.15 -4.42
CA ASP A 243 -8.72 -9.24 -5.10
C ASP A 243 -10.20 -8.92 -5.35
N GLU A 244 -10.88 -8.27 -4.38
CA GLU A 244 -12.27 -7.82 -4.56
C GLU A 244 -12.40 -6.70 -5.60
N LEU A 245 -11.45 -5.76 -5.64
CA LEU A 245 -11.51 -4.59 -6.50
C LEU A 245 -11.06 -4.83 -7.93
N LEU A 246 -10.01 -5.65 -8.09
CA LEU A 246 -9.43 -5.93 -9.41
C LEU A 246 -10.08 -7.14 -10.08
N GLY A 247 -10.93 -7.86 -9.35
CA GLY A 247 -11.59 -9.07 -9.79
C GLY A 247 -10.62 -10.27 -9.87
N SER A 248 -11.15 -11.46 -9.66
CA SER A 248 -10.60 -12.66 -10.24
C SER A 248 -11.20 -12.74 -11.64
N GLU A 249 -10.64 -12.07 -12.64
CA GLU A 249 -11.04 -12.39 -14.00
C GLU A 249 -10.62 -13.82 -14.26
N ASN A 250 -11.61 -14.67 -14.49
CA ASN A 250 -11.42 -16.08 -14.83
C ASN A 250 -10.96 -16.23 -16.28
N THR A 251 -10.05 -15.36 -16.72
CA THR A 251 -9.52 -15.38 -18.10
C THR A 251 -8.01 -15.23 -18.10
N TYR A 252 -7.35 -15.89 -19.04
CA TYR A 252 -5.94 -15.68 -19.33
C TYR A 252 -5.79 -14.80 -20.57
N GLN A 253 -4.89 -13.83 -20.52
CA GLN A 253 -4.36 -13.21 -21.74
C GLN A 253 -3.37 -14.18 -22.38
N VAL A 254 -3.61 -14.50 -23.63
CA VAL A 254 -2.79 -15.44 -24.39
C VAL A 254 -2.20 -14.71 -25.58
N VAL A 255 -0.90 -14.87 -25.77
CA VAL A 255 -0.19 -14.44 -26.97
C VAL A 255 0.41 -15.68 -27.60
N GLY A 256 0.15 -15.87 -28.88
CA GLY A 256 0.69 -17.01 -29.58
C GLY A 256 1.12 -16.69 -31.01
N ARG A 257 1.63 -17.70 -31.69
CA ARG A 257 2.08 -17.65 -33.08
C ARG A 257 1.64 -18.90 -33.80
N GLY A 258 1.32 -18.80 -35.11
CA GLY A 258 0.82 -19.93 -35.87
C GLY A 258 -0.60 -20.35 -35.50
N GLY A 259 -1.04 -21.49 -36.00
CA GLY A 259 -2.40 -22.00 -35.79
C GLY A 259 -3.41 -21.48 -36.81
N ASN A 260 -4.57 -22.18 -36.89
CA ASN A 260 -5.67 -21.79 -37.78
C ASN A 260 -6.61 -20.80 -37.07
N PRO A 261 -6.88 -19.60 -37.65
CA PRO A 261 -7.75 -18.59 -37.02
C PRO A 261 -9.15 -19.08 -36.66
N GLU A 262 -9.75 -19.94 -37.50
CA GLU A 262 -11.08 -20.49 -37.28
C GLU A 262 -11.12 -21.43 -36.05
N THR A 263 -10.08 -22.22 -35.86
CA THR A 263 -9.94 -23.11 -34.71
C THR A 263 -9.59 -22.32 -33.43
N LEU A 264 -8.72 -21.32 -33.54
CA LEU A 264 -8.36 -20.44 -32.42
C LEU A 264 -9.58 -19.71 -31.82
N LYS A 265 -10.54 -19.27 -32.65
CA LYS A 265 -11.78 -18.62 -32.20
C LYS A 265 -12.67 -19.52 -31.33
N GLN A 266 -12.49 -20.84 -31.35
CA GLN A 266 -13.25 -21.78 -30.50
C GLN A 266 -12.74 -21.73 -29.05
N TRP A 267 -11.48 -21.34 -28.84
CA TRP A 267 -10.79 -21.33 -27.56
C TRP A 267 -10.55 -19.89 -27.05
N ILE A 268 -10.27 -18.96 -27.96
CA ILE A 268 -9.78 -17.64 -27.66
C ILE A 268 -10.88 -16.63 -27.97
N ASN A 269 -11.32 -15.93 -26.92
CA ASN A 269 -12.19 -14.78 -27.02
C ASN A 269 -11.38 -13.53 -27.38
N HIS A 270 -12.00 -12.57 -28.07
CA HIS A 270 -11.37 -11.32 -28.49
C HIS A 270 -10.06 -11.54 -29.25
N LEU A 271 -10.06 -12.54 -30.16
CA LEU A 271 -8.89 -12.89 -30.95
C LEU A 271 -8.54 -11.77 -31.93
N ASP A 272 -7.34 -11.23 -31.83
CA ASP A 272 -6.78 -10.22 -32.70
C ASP A 272 -5.42 -10.66 -33.27
N PHE A 273 -5.03 -10.13 -34.41
CA PHE A 273 -3.81 -10.49 -35.10
C PHE A 273 -2.96 -9.26 -35.39
N ALA A 274 -1.68 -9.32 -35.01
CA ALA A 274 -0.70 -8.27 -35.33
C ALA A 274 0.61 -8.91 -35.80
N GLU A 275 1.08 -8.53 -36.97
CA GLU A 275 2.26 -9.09 -37.63
C GLU A 275 2.17 -10.64 -37.80
N ASN A 276 2.99 -11.38 -37.06
CA ASN A 276 3.01 -12.86 -37.10
C ASN A 276 2.58 -13.47 -35.75
N ARG A 277 1.78 -12.73 -34.98
CA ARG A 277 1.27 -13.14 -33.66
C ARG A 277 -0.22 -12.93 -33.57
N TRP A 278 -0.86 -13.72 -32.71
CA TRP A 278 -2.23 -13.49 -32.30
C TRP A 278 -2.32 -13.25 -30.80
N PHE A 279 -3.33 -12.51 -30.41
CA PHE A 279 -3.62 -12.07 -29.05
C PHE A 279 -5.08 -12.39 -28.75
N GLY A 280 -5.37 -12.77 -27.51
CA GLY A 280 -6.75 -12.98 -27.12
C GLY A 280 -6.88 -13.39 -25.66
N GLN A 281 -8.09 -13.80 -25.28
CA GLN A 281 -8.44 -14.19 -23.92
C GLN A 281 -8.93 -15.64 -23.90
N LEU A 282 -8.36 -16.46 -23.01
CA LEU A 282 -8.79 -17.82 -22.72
C LEU A 282 -9.55 -17.82 -21.39
N ASP A 283 -10.76 -18.38 -21.35
CA ASP A 283 -11.49 -18.56 -20.11
C ASP A 283 -10.78 -19.57 -19.19
N CYS A 284 -10.62 -19.23 -17.90
CA CYS A 284 -10.00 -20.14 -16.92
C CYS A 284 -10.78 -21.45 -16.69
N GLN A 285 -12.05 -21.50 -17.10
CA GLN A 285 -12.83 -22.75 -17.08
C GLN A 285 -12.43 -23.70 -18.20
N GLN A 286 -11.80 -23.22 -19.26
CA GLN A 286 -11.25 -24.01 -20.32
C GLN A 286 -9.90 -24.62 -19.91
N ASN A 287 -9.67 -25.86 -20.25
CA ASN A 287 -8.42 -26.54 -19.91
C ASN A 287 -7.27 -26.04 -20.81
N PRO A 288 -6.23 -25.36 -20.28
CA PRO A 288 -5.14 -24.90 -21.12
C PRO A 288 -4.37 -26.00 -21.84
N GLN A 289 -4.39 -27.24 -21.33
CA GLN A 289 -3.74 -28.38 -21.97
C GLN A 289 -4.42 -28.79 -23.29
N GLU A 290 -5.73 -28.65 -23.36
CA GLU A 290 -6.47 -28.93 -24.58
C GLU A 290 -6.17 -27.93 -25.69
N LEU A 291 -6.05 -26.64 -25.33
CA LEU A 291 -5.59 -25.58 -26.23
C LEU A 291 -4.17 -25.86 -26.73
N LEU A 292 -3.25 -26.26 -25.84
CA LEU A 292 -1.87 -26.59 -26.20
C LEU A 292 -1.83 -27.75 -27.22
N THR A 293 -2.59 -28.82 -26.98
CA THR A 293 -2.67 -29.95 -27.88
C THR A 293 -3.22 -29.56 -29.27
N ALA A 294 -4.29 -28.75 -29.28
CA ALA A 294 -4.86 -28.25 -30.52
C ALA A 294 -3.90 -27.31 -31.29
N LEU A 295 -3.08 -26.54 -30.58
CA LEU A 295 -2.06 -25.69 -31.19
C LEU A 295 -0.90 -26.47 -31.76
N GLU A 296 -0.43 -27.52 -31.09
CA GLU A 296 0.62 -28.41 -31.60
C GLU A 296 0.19 -29.08 -32.92
N GLU A 297 -1.06 -29.53 -33.00
CA GLU A 297 -1.61 -30.13 -34.25
C GLU A 297 -1.66 -29.12 -35.41
N MET A 298 -1.73 -27.83 -35.13
CA MET A 298 -1.80 -26.75 -36.12
C MET A 298 -0.45 -26.04 -36.35
N ASN A 299 0.67 -26.57 -35.84
CA ASN A 299 1.97 -25.92 -35.82
C ASN A 299 1.91 -24.50 -35.19
N GLY A 300 1.07 -24.30 -34.18
CA GLY A 300 0.99 -23.11 -33.39
C GLY A 300 1.73 -23.26 -32.07
N GLU A 301 2.08 -22.15 -31.46
CA GLU A 301 2.71 -22.11 -30.11
C GLU A 301 2.18 -20.95 -29.27
N ILE A 302 2.11 -21.15 -27.95
CA ILE A 302 1.88 -20.08 -26.99
C ILE A 302 3.22 -19.44 -26.64
N LEU A 303 3.31 -18.13 -26.84
CA LEU A 303 4.48 -17.33 -26.48
C LEU A 303 4.35 -16.76 -25.08
N GLU A 304 3.12 -16.43 -24.66
CA GLU A 304 2.84 -15.85 -23.36
C GLU A 304 1.45 -16.24 -22.89
N LEU A 305 1.34 -16.62 -21.62
CA LEU A 305 0.08 -16.89 -20.93
C LEU A 305 0.10 -16.16 -19.59
N LYS A 306 -0.75 -15.16 -19.45
CA LYS A 306 -0.88 -14.38 -18.21
C LYS A 306 -2.32 -14.41 -17.73
N LEU A 307 -2.53 -14.50 -16.43
CA LEU A 307 -3.83 -14.29 -15.84
C LEU A 307 -4.27 -12.84 -16.16
N ALA A 308 -5.43 -12.68 -16.82
CA ALA A 308 -6.00 -11.38 -17.14
C ALA A 308 -6.60 -10.78 -15.86
N ARG A 309 -5.80 -9.99 -15.17
CA ARG A 309 -6.25 -9.19 -14.03
C ARG A 309 -6.19 -7.73 -14.43
N VAL A 310 -7.29 -7.00 -14.20
CA VAL A 310 -7.29 -5.56 -14.37
C VAL A 310 -6.19 -4.98 -13.48
N SER A 311 -5.28 -4.18 -14.02
CA SER A 311 -4.26 -3.53 -13.21
C SER A 311 -4.90 -2.52 -12.27
N LEU A 312 -4.28 -2.28 -11.12
CA LEU A 312 -4.75 -1.25 -10.19
C LEU A 312 -4.80 0.13 -10.86
N GLU A 313 -3.92 0.38 -11.83
CA GLU A 313 -3.89 1.62 -12.61
C GLU A 313 -5.15 1.78 -13.48
N GLU A 314 -5.51 0.74 -14.20
CA GLU A 314 -6.71 0.73 -15.03
C GLU A 314 -7.99 0.88 -14.19
N PHE A 315 -8.10 0.12 -13.10
CA PHE A 315 -9.20 0.25 -12.13
C PHE A 315 -9.29 1.66 -11.57
N PHE A 316 -8.17 2.23 -11.15
CA PHE A 316 -8.09 3.60 -10.61
C PHE A 316 -8.61 4.63 -11.62
N LEU A 317 -8.15 4.55 -12.87
CA LEU A 317 -8.60 5.45 -13.94
C LEU A 317 -10.10 5.31 -14.22
N GLN A 318 -10.64 4.07 -14.21
CA GLN A 318 -12.07 3.82 -14.37
C GLN A 318 -12.89 4.47 -13.22
N GLN A 319 -12.44 4.34 -11.96
CA GLN A 319 -13.13 4.95 -10.83
C GLN A 319 -13.13 6.49 -10.91
N LEU A 320 -12.02 7.10 -11.32
CA LEU A 320 -11.94 8.55 -11.51
C LEU A 320 -12.88 9.03 -12.63
N ARG A 321 -12.92 8.33 -13.76
CA ARG A 321 -13.84 8.64 -14.88
C ARG A 321 -15.31 8.54 -14.46
N LYS A 322 -15.69 7.50 -13.71
CA LYS A 322 -17.05 7.36 -13.15
C LYS A 322 -17.43 8.53 -12.25
N LYS A 323 -16.47 9.14 -11.57
CA LYS A 323 -16.66 10.34 -10.72
C LYS A 323 -16.62 11.65 -11.53
N GLY A 324 -16.41 11.60 -12.84
CA GLY A 324 -16.30 12.79 -13.69
C GLY A 324 -15.00 13.56 -13.53
N ILE A 325 -13.95 12.89 -13.03
CA ILE A 325 -12.62 13.48 -12.89
C ILE A 325 -11.81 13.12 -14.13
N GLU A 326 -11.62 14.10 -15.02
CA GLU A 326 -10.73 13.95 -16.15
C GLU A 326 -9.28 13.90 -15.66
N THR A 327 -8.59 12.80 -15.98
CA THR A 327 -7.14 12.74 -15.80
C THR A 327 -6.52 13.63 -16.86
N SER A 328 -5.93 14.76 -16.45
CA SER A 328 -5.12 15.55 -17.35
C SER A 328 -4.08 14.66 -18.05
N LYS A 329 -4.05 14.75 -19.39
CA LYS A 329 -3.06 14.08 -20.23
C LYS A 329 -1.65 14.53 -19.90
#